data_6bb3f1145e1f70dfd0eac54b12f3362a
#
_entry.id   6bb3f1145e1f70dfd0eac54b12f3362a
#
_cell.length_a   1.000
_cell.length_b   1.000
_cell.length_c   1.000
_cell.angle_alpha   90.00
_cell.angle_beta   90.00
_cell.angle_gamma   90.00
#
_symmetry.space_group_name_H-M   'P 1'
#
loop_
_entity.id
_entity.type
_entity.pdbx_description
1 polymer ?
#
loop_
_entity_poly.entity_id
_entity_poly.type
_entity_poly.pdbx_seq_one_letter_code
_entity_poly.pdbx_strand_id
1 'polypeptide(L)'
;NKERSLSTTLLFKNIGRQLNAYSSERENLPFEVQFAISKELNHLPFRYHITYNSINNFDIRSPYKLKNQTNIETSLLEIKQESIAKTALRHLVIGGELNPFRKSLFIRGGFNFQRRFDLSTVYRPAMVGFSWGVGFRVSKYNFNYSRSSYHLSGVPNNFSIATNLSTFGL
;
A
#
# COMPACT_ATOMS: atom_id res chain seq x y z
N ASN A 1 -23.68 -19.36 -2.95
CA ASN A 1 -24.12 -18.36 -1.96
C ASN A 1 -23.49 -17.02 -2.31
N LYS A 2 -24.26 -16.14 -2.94
CA LYS A 2 -23.84 -14.78 -3.36
C LYS A 2 -23.67 -13.80 -2.18
N GLU A 3 -23.88 -14.22 -0.96
CA GLU A 3 -23.93 -13.33 0.21
C GLU A 3 -22.59 -13.12 0.92
N ARG A 4 -21.53 -13.79 0.52
CA ARG A 4 -20.20 -13.63 1.17
C ARG A 4 -19.21 -12.89 0.28
N SER A 5 -19.55 -11.66 -0.05
CA SER A 5 -18.64 -10.77 -0.78
C SER A 5 -17.66 -10.03 0.16
N LEU A 6 -17.80 -10.15 1.48
CA LEU A 6 -16.93 -9.54 2.49
C LEU A 6 -15.80 -10.49 2.86
N SER A 7 -14.57 -10.00 2.74
CA SER A 7 -13.36 -10.65 3.22
C SER A 7 -12.62 -9.76 4.21
N THR A 8 -12.20 -10.32 5.34
CA THR A 8 -11.37 -9.65 6.33
C THR A 8 -10.05 -10.40 6.46
N THR A 9 -8.97 -9.67 6.64
CA THR A 9 -7.62 -10.24 6.73
C THR A 9 -6.85 -9.55 7.85
N LEU A 10 -6.22 -10.34 8.69
CA LEU A 10 -5.22 -9.89 9.67
C LEU A 10 -3.88 -10.47 9.27
N LEU A 11 -2.88 -9.63 9.10
CA LEU A 11 -1.56 -10.01 8.64
C LEU A 11 -0.49 -9.55 9.61
N PHE A 12 0.38 -10.46 9.99
CA PHE A 12 1.57 -10.23 10.79
C PHE A 12 2.81 -10.37 9.90
N LYS A 13 3.64 -9.35 9.86
CA LYS A 13 4.86 -9.33 9.05
C LYS A 13 6.10 -9.22 9.93
N ASN A 14 7.20 -9.74 9.40
CA ASN A 14 8.52 -9.61 10.02
C ASN A 14 8.56 -10.13 11.46
N ILE A 15 7.89 -11.26 11.71
CA ILE A 15 7.99 -11.97 13.00
C ILE A 15 9.34 -12.67 13.03
N GLY A 16 10.28 -12.16 13.81
CA GLY A 16 11.59 -12.76 13.91
C GLY A 16 12.64 -11.83 14.51
N ARG A 17 13.84 -12.37 14.63
CA ARG A 17 15.02 -11.63 15.08
C ARG A 17 16.22 -12.00 14.23
N GLN A 18 17.17 -11.13 14.16
CA GLN A 18 18.44 -11.37 13.51
C GLN A 18 19.24 -12.43 14.31
N LEU A 19 19.65 -13.52 13.65
CA LEU A 19 20.46 -14.58 14.28
C LEU A 19 21.93 -14.18 14.33
N ASN A 20 22.46 -13.66 13.21
CA ASN A 20 23.81 -13.14 13.10
C ASN A 20 23.76 -11.64 12.78
N ALA A 21 24.41 -10.84 13.60
CA ALA A 21 24.53 -9.42 13.38
C ALA A 21 25.65 -9.11 12.38
N TYR A 22 25.44 -8.13 11.52
CA TYR A 22 26.48 -7.59 10.63
C TYR A 22 27.51 -6.73 11.37
N SER A 23 27.09 -6.20 12.52
CA SER A 23 27.93 -5.41 13.43
C SER A 23 27.80 -5.97 14.86
N SER A 24 28.42 -5.31 15.84
CA SER A 24 28.31 -5.68 17.26
C SER A 24 26.89 -5.60 17.83
N GLU A 25 25.98 -4.91 17.16
CA GLU A 25 24.58 -4.72 17.59
C GLU A 25 23.61 -5.50 16.71
N ARG A 26 22.62 -6.15 17.34
CA ARG A 26 21.53 -6.84 16.65
C ARG A 26 20.38 -5.87 16.40
N GLU A 27 19.96 -5.77 15.16
CA GLU A 27 18.79 -4.98 14.78
C GLU A 27 17.52 -5.84 14.88
N ASN A 28 16.48 -5.27 15.45
CA ASN A 28 15.18 -5.89 15.47
C ASN A 28 14.54 -5.76 14.09
N LEU A 29 13.91 -6.84 13.63
CA LEU A 29 13.08 -6.76 12.41
C LEU A 29 11.89 -5.82 12.64
N PRO A 30 11.52 -5.00 11.66
CA PRO A 30 10.39 -4.07 11.78
C PRO A 30 9.06 -4.82 11.77
N PHE A 31 8.68 -5.35 12.94
CA PHE A 31 7.40 -6.05 13.13
C PHE A 31 6.23 -5.15 12.77
N GLU A 32 5.32 -5.68 11.97
CA GLU A 32 4.15 -4.94 11.51
C GLU A 32 2.89 -5.79 11.56
N VAL A 33 1.81 -5.21 12.08
CA VAL A 33 0.47 -5.78 12.06
C VAL A 33 -0.42 -4.97 11.12
N GLN A 34 -1.11 -5.65 10.21
CA GLN A 34 -2.02 -5.03 9.25
C GLN A 34 -3.40 -5.66 9.34
N PHE A 35 -4.42 -4.85 9.17
CA PHE A 35 -5.81 -5.28 9.05
C PHE A 35 -6.39 -4.79 7.73
N ALA A 36 -7.09 -5.67 7.03
CA ALA A 36 -7.71 -5.32 5.76
C ALA A 36 -9.15 -5.84 5.67
N ILE A 37 -9.96 -5.04 5.00
CA ILE A 37 -11.34 -5.37 4.62
C ILE A 37 -11.47 -5.22 3.12
N SER A 38 -12.08 -6.21 2.48
CA SER A 38 -12.43 -6.17 1.06
C SER A 38 -13.88 -6.60 0.87
N LYS A 39 -14.62 -5.86 0.06
CA LYS A 39 -16.01 -6.19 -0.25
C LYS A 39 -16.31 -5.96 -1.73
N GLU A 40 -16.97 -6.93 -2.32
CA GLU A 40 -17.53 -6.83 -3.66
C GLU A 40 -18.99 -6.34 -3.57
N LEU A 41 -19.35 -5.40 -4.41
CA LEU A 41 -20.70 -4.86 -4.45
C LEU A 41 -21.62 -5.78 -5.24
N ASN A 42 -22.81 -6.07 -4.70
CA ASN A 42 -23.72 -7.05 -5.30
C ASN A 42 -24.27 -6.64 -6.67
N HIS A 43 -24.45 -5.34 -6.90
CA HIS A 43 -25.09 -4.78 -8.08
C HIS A 43 -24.10 -4.13 -9.07
N LEU A 44 -22.84 -3.97 -8.67
CA LEU A 44 -21.80 -3.38 -9.49
C LEU A 44 -20.61 -4.33 -9.60
N PRO A 45 -19.96 -4.42 -10.75
CA PRO A 45 -18.75 -5.21 -10.92
C PRO A 45 -17.54 -4.51 -10.28
N PHE A 46 -17.71 -4.06 -9.04
CA PHE A 46 -16.74 -3.29 -8.29
C PHE A 46 -16.47 -3.91 -6.93
N ARG A 47 -15.17 -4.03 -6.61
CA ARG A 47 -14.65 -4.44 -5.30
C ARG A 47 -13.84 -3.31 -4.73
N TYR A 48 -14.09 -2.92 -3.48
CA TYR A 48 -13.23 -2.03 -2.74
C TYR A 48 -12.44 -2.78 -1.69
N HIS A 49 -11.29 -2.23 -1.31
CA HIS A 49 -10.49 -2.71 -0.21
C HIS A 49 -9.91 -1.53 0.57
N ILE A 50 -9.86 -1.70 1.86
CA ILE A 50 -9.33 -0.75 2.82
C ILE A 50 -8.36 -1.53 3.70
N THR A 51 -7.13 -1.05 3.77
CA THR A 51 -6.10 -1.64 4.62
C THR A 51 -5.64 -0.61 5.63
N TYR A 52 -5.53 -1.01 6.87
CA TYR A 52 -4.93 -0.25 7.94
C TYR A 52 -3.60 -0.90 8.31
N ASN A 53 -2.50 -0.21 8.03
CA ASN A 53 -1.14 -0.70 8.24
C ASN A 53 -0.63 -0.31 9.62
N SER A 54 0.38 -1.05 10.11
CA SER A 54 1.17 -0.71 11.31
C SER A 54 0.32 -0.43 12.55
N ILE A 55 -0.67 -1.29 12.84
CA ILE A 55 -1.54 -1.16 14.02
C ILE A 55 -0.74 -1.14 15.32
N ASN A 56 0.40 -1.83 15.33
CA ASN A 56 1.30 -1.95 16.48
C ASN A 56 2.13 -0.69 16.75
N ASN A 57 2.18 0.26 15.82
CA ASN A 57 2.94 1.50 15.97
C ASN A 57 2.13 2.68 15.43
N PHE A 58 1.68 3.57 16.31
CA PHE A 58 0.86 4.71 15.91
C PHE A 58 1.66 5.82 15.21
N ASP A 59 2.95 5.98 15.51
CA ASP A 59 3.79 6.98 14.86
C ASP A 59 4.68 6.35 13.78
N ILE A 60 4.20 6.38 12.55
CA ILE A 60 4.91 5.88 11.36
C ILE A 60 5.48 7.02 10.49
N ARG A 61 5.70 8.20 11.07
CA ARG A 61 6.28 9.34 10.35
C ARG A 61 7.71 9.05 9.93
N SER A 62 8.06 9.46 8.72
CA SER A 62 9.45 9.35 8.26
C SER A 62 10.36 10.24 9.09
N PRO A 63 11.45 9.70 9.69
CA PRO A 63 12.42 10.49 10.45
C PRO A 63 13.04 11.62 9.62
N TYR A 64 13.12 11.43 8.32
CA TYR A 64 13.68 12.42 7.39
C TYR A 64 12.83 13.70 7.32
N LYS A 65 11.50 13.59 7.35
CA LYS A 65 10.63 14.77 7.38
C LYS A 65 10.64 15.50 8.71
N LEU A 66 10.81 14.78 9.80
CA LEU A 66 10.96 15.38 11.13
C LEU A 66 12.22 16.26 11.18
N LYS A 67 13.32 15.82 10.59
CA LYS A 67 14.59 16.55 10.55
C LYS A 67 14.55 17.81 9.66
N ASN A 68 13.79 17.78 8.56
CA ASN A 68 13.71 18.91 7.62
C ASN A 68 12.66 19.96 8.01
N GLN A 69 11.87 19.75 9.05
CA GLN A 69 10.94 20.74 9.59
C GLN A 69 11.57 21.63 10.68
N THR A 70 12.77 21.33 11.10
CA THR A 70 13.58 22.22 11.95
C THR A 70 14.12 23.37 11.10
N ASN A 71 13.49 24.52 11.22
CA ASN A 71 14.05 25.76 10.68
C ASN A 71 15.40 26.02 11.33
N ILE A 72 16.41 26.23 10.52
CA ILE A 72 17.81 26.47 10.94
C ILE A 72 17.94 27.75 11.78
N GLU A 73 16.95 28.63 11.74
CA GLU A 73 16.99 29.95 12.41
C GLU A 73 16.47 29.97 13.85
N THR A 74 15.79 28.94 14.32
CA THR A 74 15.39 28.87 15.71
C THR A 74 15.81 27.54 16.30
N SER A 75 16.80 27.59 17.17
CA SER A 75 17.30 26.45 17.97
C SER A 75 16.28 25.89 18.98
N LEU A 76 15.00 26.16 18.79
CA LEU A 76 13.88 25.56 19.46
C LEU A 76 13.22 24.57 18.49
N LEU A 77 13.35 23.30 18.81
CA LEU A 77 12.68 22.18 18.15
C LEU A 77 11.16 22.33 18.24
N GLU A 78 10.56 23.21 17.48
CA GLU A 78 9.13 23.12 17.20
C GLU A 78 8.91 21.93 16.27
N ILE A 79 8.85 20.74 16.87
CA ILE A 79 8.23 19.59 16.23
C ILE A 79 6.77 19.98 16.06
N LYS A 80 6.42 20.49 14.90
CA LYS A 80 5.04 20.81 14.55
C LYS A 80 4.23 19.55 14.73
N GLN A 81 3.48 19.50 15.83
CA GLN A 81 2.65 18.33 16.15
C GLN A 81 1.66 18.14 15.01
N GLU A 82 1.82 17.05 14.30
CA GLU A 82 0.86 16.66 13.28
C GLU A 82 -0.47 16.32 13.96
N SER A 83 -1.58 16.73 13.36
CA SER A 83 -2.91 16.37 13.87
C SER A 83 -3.06 14.85 13.98
N ILE A 84 -3.65 14.36 15.07
CA ILE A 84 -3.96 12.94 15.30
C ILE A 84 -4.70 12.33 14.09
N ALA A 85 -5.62 13.07 13.49
CA ALA A 85 -6.34 12.65 12.29
C ALA A 85 -5.40 12.40 11.11
N LYS A 86 -4.38 13.23 10.90
CA LYS A 86 -3.42 13.06 9.83
C LYS A 86 -2.50 11.87 10.10
N THR A 87 -2.09 11.67 11.34
CA THR A 87 -1.31 10.48 11.75
C THR A 87 -2.13 9.20 11.51
N ALA A 88 -3.40 9.17 11.91
CA ALA A 88 -4.28 8.03 11.65
C ALA A 88 -4.49 7.76 10.15
N LEU A 89 -4.62 8.80 9.32
CA LEU A 89 -4.71 8.67 7.87
C LEU A 89 -3.46 8.05 7.24
N ARG A 90 -2.27 8.22 7.82
CA ARG A 90 -1.04 7.60 7.32
C ARG A 90 -1.11 6.08 7.27
N HIS A 91 -1.85 5.48 8.19
CA HIS A 91 -2.03 4.03 8.23
C HIS A 91 -2.96 3.51 7.14
N LEU A 92 -3.73 4.40 6.51
CA LEU A 92 -4.80 4.01 5.59
C LEU A 92 -4.28 3.84 4.16
N VAL A 93 -4.64 2.70 3.57
CA VAL A 93 -4.51 2.43 2.15
C VAL A 93 -5.88 2.04 1.62
N ILE A 94 -6.36 2.75 0.63
CA ILE A 94 -7.64 2.46 -0.02
C ILE A 94 -7.41 2.04 -1.46
N GLY A 95 -8.25 1.15 -1.96
CA GLY A 95 -8.19 0.68 -3.33
C GLY A 95 -9.52 0.19 -3.84
N GLY A 96 -9.60 0.08 -5.15
CA GLY A 96 -10.75 -0.45 -5.85
C GLY A 96 -10.37 -1.24 -7.08
N GLU A 97 -11.18 -2.22 -7.38
CA GLU A 97 -11.09 -3.03 -8.59
C GLU A 97 -12.45 -3.00 -9.30
N LEU A 98 -12.44 -2.59 -10.55
CA LEU A 98 -13.58 -2.64 -11.45
C LEU A 98 -13.40 -3.79 -12.43
N ASN A 99 -14.40 -4.64 -12.56
CA ASN A 99 -14.39 -5.79 -13.47
C ASN A 99 -15.60 -5.72 -14.44
N PRO A 100 -15.57 -4.84 -15.45
CA PRO A 100 -16.73 -4.57 -16.30
C PRO A 100 -17.17 -5.78 -17.14
N PHE A 101 -16.23 -6.64 -17.52
CA PHE A 101 -16.50 -7.81 -18.38
C PHE A 101 -16.35 -9.14 -17.64
N ARG A 102 -16.89 -9.22 -16.43
CA ARG A 102 -16.95 -10.43 -15.59
C ARG A 102 -15.83 -11.44 -15.85
N LYS A 103 -14.65 -11.22 -15.25
CA LYS A 103 -13.45 -12.07 -15.26
C LYS A 103 -12.46 -11.87 -16.42
N SER A 104 -12.74 -11.01 -17.40
CA SER A 104 -11.81 -10.82 -18.53
C SER A 104 -10.96 -9.56 -18.41
N LEU A 105 -11.52 -8.46 -17.90
CA LEU A 105 -10.83 -7.18 -17.74
C LEU A 105 -10.92 -6.71 -16.28
N PHE A 106 -9.80 -6.29 -15.72
CA PHE A 106 -9.68 -5.75 -14.38
C PHE A 106 -9.03 -4.37 -14.44
N ILE A 107 -9.69 -3.35 -13.94
CA ILE A 107 -9.14 -2.01 -13.79
C ILE A 107 -8.99 -1.76 -12.30
N ARG A 108 -7.79 -1.43 -11.86
CA ARG A 108 -7.46 -1.26 -10.44
C ARG A 108 -6.93 0.13 -10.18
N GLY A 109 -7.33 0.70 -9.06
CA GLY A 109 -6.79 1.95 -8.55
C GLY A 109 -6.58 1.86 -7.06
N GLY A 110 -5.57 2.57 -6.56
CA GLY A 110 -5.28 2.58 -5.13
C GLY A 110 -4.58 3.86 -4.71
N PHE A 111 -4.74 4.20 -3.44
CA PHE A 111 -4.14 5.37 -2.83
C PHE A 111 -3.56 5.03 -1.47
N ASN A 112 -2.31 5.42 -1.25
CA ASN A 112 -1.59 5.24 0.01
C ASN A 112 -1.31 6.61 0.64
N PHE A 113 -1.97 6.90 1.76
CA PHE A 113 -1.85 8.18 2.45
C PHE A 113 -0.47 8.40 3.06
N GLN A 114 0.18 7.37 3.60
CA GLN A 114 1.53 7.47 4.14
C GLN A 114 2.49 7.98 3.05
N ARG A 115 2.50 7.33 1.89
CA ARG A 115 3.34 7.75 0.76
C ARG A 115 3.03 9.17 0.31
N ARG A 116 1.74 9.53 0.27
CA ARG A 116 1.32 10.89 -0.05
C ARG A 116 1.94 11.90 0.88
N PHE A 117 1.91 11.64 2.19
CA PHE A 117 2.44 12.56 3.18
C PHE A 117 3.97 12.56 3.25
N ASP A 118 4.62 11.41 3.05
CA ASP A 118 6.07 11.29 3.20
C ASP A 118 6.84 11.70 1.95
N LEU A 119 6.34 11.42 0.77
CA LEU A 119 7.05 11.58 -0.49
C LEU A 119 6.57 12.79 -1.31
N SER A 120 5.48 13.47 -0.91
CA SER A 120 5.05 14.66 -1.62
C SER A 120 6.00 15.83 -1.38
N THR A 121 6.45 16.45 -2.47
CA THR A 121 7.22 17.68 -2.43
C THR A 121 6.45 18.82 -3.11
N VAL A 122 6.90 20.05 -2.86
CA VAL A 122 6.30 21.26 -3.46
C VAL A 122 6.35 21.21 -5.00
N TYR A 123 7.38 20.55 -5.56
CA TYR A 123 7.60 20.53 -7.01
C TYR A 123 6.81 19.45 -7.76
N ARG A 124 6.39 18.36 -7.12
CA ARG A 124 5.63 17.26 -7.75
C ARG A 124 4.60 16.63 -6.80
N PRO A 125 3.50 17.34 -6.50
CA PRO A 125 2.50 16.82 -5.57
C PRO A 125 1.51 15.83 -6.20
N ALA A 126 1.32 15.86 -7.53
CA ALA A 126 0.08 15.41 -8.15
C ALA A 126 -0.19 13.90 -8.06
N MET A 127 0.83 13.03 -8.25
CA MET A 127 0.61 11.58 -8.41
C MET A 127 1.14 10.73 -7.25
N VAL A 128 1.83 11.33 -6.29
CA VAL A 128 2.44 10.59 -5.18
C VAL A 128 1.39 9.91 -4.31
N GLY A 129 1.59 8.65 -4.01
CA GLY A 129 0.65 7.82 -3.25
C GLY A 129 -0.42 7.14 -4.12
N PHE A 130 -0.59 7.54 -5.38
CA PHE A 130 -1.52 6.94 -6.31
C PHE A 130 -0.88 5.78 -7.08
N SER A 131 -1.65 4.72 -7.28
CA SER A 131 -1.30 3.57 -8.09
C SER A 131 -2.49 3.15 -8.94
N TRP A 132 -2.23 2.65 -10.14
CA TRP A 132 -3.26 2.10 -11.01
C TRP A 132 -2.73 0.90 -11.78
N GLY A 133 -3.62 0.07 -12.25
CA GLY A 133 -3.27 -1.09 -13.04
C GLY A 133 -4.42 -1.60 -13.87
N VAL A 134 -4.07 -2.32 -14.91
CA VAL A 134 -5.00 -3.02 -15.79
C VAL A 134 -4.57 -4.47 -15.88
N GLY A 135 -5.54 -5.36 -15.76
CA GLY A 135 -5.33 -6.79 -15.93
C GLY A 135 -6.33 -7.35 -16.92
N PHE A 136 -5.91 -8.31 -17.72
CA PHE A 136 -6.81 -9.04 -18.58
C PHE A 136 -6.50 -10.54 -18.57
N ARG A 137 -7.57 -11.32 -18.62
CA ARG A 137 -7.51 -12.76 -18.66
C ARG A 137 -7.89 -13.25 -20.04
N VAL A 138 -6.96 -13.98 -20.65
CA VAL A 138 -7.17 -14.65 -21.93
C VAL A 138 -6.95 -16.15 -21.73
N SER A 139 -8.02 -16.93 -21.85
CA SER A 139 -7.98 -18.39 -21.62
C SER A 139 -7.39 -18.75 -20.25
N LYS A 140 -6.23 -19.36 -20.22
CA LYS A 140 -5.51 -19.85 -19.03
C LYS A 140 -4.50 -18.84 -18.47
N TYR A 141 -4.30 -17.72 -19.16
CA TYR A 141 -3.27 -16.72 -18.82
C TYR A 141 -3.89 -15.43 -18.28
N ASN A 142 -3.27 -14.87 -17.26
CA ASN A 142 -3.59 -13.56 -16.70
C ASN A 142 -2.41 -12.63 -16.97
N PHE A 143 -2.68 -11.55 -17.67
CA PHE A 143 -1.73 -10.48 -17.95
C PHE A 143 -2.06 -9.30 -17.05
N ASN A 144 -1.08 -8.74 -16.37
CA ASN A 144 -1.28 -7.57 -15.55
C ASN A 144 -0.20 -6.54 -15.82
N TYR A 145 -0.61 -5.30 -15.90
CA TYR A 145 0.26 -4.14 -15.92
C TYR A 145 -0.13 -3.21 -14.79
N SER A 146 0.84 -2.68 -14.08
CA SER A 146 0.59 -1.68 -13.05
C SER A 146 1.67 -0.63 -13.00
N ARG A 147 1.27 0.57 -12.56
CA ARG A 147 2.12 1.72 -12.39
C ARG A 147 1.83 2.36 -11.04
N SER A 148 2.89 2.66 -10.29
CA SER A 148 2.77 3.23 -8.96
C SER A 148 3.73 4.39 -8.79
N SER A 149 3.24 5.50 -8.28
CA SER A 149 4.07 6.66 -7.98
C SER A 149 4.72 6.49 -6.60
N TYR A 150 5.92 5.90 -6.57
CA TYR A 150 6.66 5.61 -5.33
C TYR A 150 7.64 6.70 -4.94
N HIS A 151 8.30 7.31 -5.90
CA HIS A 151 9.43 8.20 -5.64
C HIS A 151 9.46 9.37 -6.61
N LEU A 152 10.11 10.44 -6.20
CA LEU A 152 10.33 11.66 -7.00
C LEU A 152 11.12 11.38 -8.29
N SER A 153 12.08 10.45 -8.22
CA SER A 153 13.00 10.14 -9.32
C SER A 153 12.52 9.02 -10.23
N GLY A 154 11.43 8.30 -9.88
CA GLY A 154 10.96 7.19 -10.70
C GLY A 154 9.55 6.71 -10.38
N VAL A 155 8.85 6.30 -11.41
CA VAL A 155 7.54 5.66 -11.34
C VAL A 155 7.70 4.24 -11.87
N PRO A 156 7.82 3.21 -11.01
CA PRO A 156 7.98 1.83 -11.46
C PRO A 156 6.76 1.37 -12.24
N ASN A 157 7.05 0.67 -13.32
CA ASN A 157 6.08 -0.07 -14.12
C ASN A 157 6.30 -1.55 -13.86
N ASN A 158 5.24 -2.27 -13.54
CA ASN A 158 5.29 -3.71 -13.32
C ASN A 158 4.45 -4.40 -14.37
N PHE A 159 5.01 -5.42 -14.99
CA PHE A 159 4.33 -6.30 -15.91
C PHE A 159 4.41 -7.73 -15.39
N SER A 160 3.30 -8.46 -15.38
CA SER A 160 3.28 -9.85 -14.94
C SER A 160 2.38 -10.71 -15.82
N ILE A 161 2.80 -11.95 -16.01
CA ILE A 161 2.02 -13.00 -16.64
C ILE A 161 1.88 -14.13 -15.62
N ALA A 162 0.66 -14.57 -15.35
CA ALA A 162 0.39 -15.65 -14.43
C ALA A 162 -0.55 -16.69 -15.05
N THR A 163 -0.32 -17.95 -14.71
CA THR A 163 -1.21 -19.07 -15.07
C THR A 163 -1.39 -19.99 -13.89
N ASN A 164 -2.48 -20.76 -13.88
CA ASN A 164 -2.73 -21.76 -12.86
C ASN A 164 -2.57 -23.15 -13.47
N LEU A 165 -1.69 -23.98 -12.90
CA LEU A 165 -1.39 -25.33 -13.37
C LEU A 165 -2.62 -26.25 -13.33
N SER A 166 -3.52 -26.07 -12.38
CA SER A 166 -4.77 -26.84 -12.32
C SER A 166 -5.66 -26.68 -13.56
N THR A 167 -5.47 -25.59 -14.35
CA THR A 167 -6.21 -25.40 -15.61
C THR A 167 -5.66 -26.24 -16.76
N PHE A 168 -4.50 -26.88 -16.59
CA PHE A 168 -3.89 -27.78 -17.56
C PHE A 168 -4.16 -29.26 -17.27
N GLY A 169 -4.93 -29.57 -16.22
CA GLY A 169 -5.29 -30.94 -15.87
C GLY A 169 -4.18 -31.70 -15.13
N LEU A 170 -3.23 -30.98 -14.54
CA LEU A 170 -2.18 -31.48 -13.66
C LEU A 170 -2.59 -31.31 -12.19
#